data_fe2e55e3fd59a4c33562698a31740513
#
_entry.id   fe2e55e3fd59a4c33562698a31740513
#
_cell.length_a   1.000
_cell.length_b   1.000
_cell.length_c   1.000
_cell.angle_alpha   90.00
_cell.angle_beta   90.00
_cell.angle_gamma   90.00
#
_symmetry.space_group_name_H-M   'P 1'
#
loop_
_entity.id
_entity.type
_entity.pdbx_description
1 polymer ?
#
loop_
_entity_poly.entity_id
_entity_poly.type
_entity_poly.pdbx_seq_one_letter_code
_entity_poly.pdbx_strand_id
1 'polypeptide(L)'
;MKAYLVLDLAVNDFGRFRKYIAEIPAFIAKHSGKYIVQGAQPTPIEGDWKPERMVILEFPHRENAEAFLGDPEIQDLFRLRHDTTTSRLVLVDGCT
;
A
#
# COMPACT_ATOMS: atom_id res chain seq x y z
N MET A 1 -4.63 16.92 -8.91
CA MET A 1 -4.11 16.77 -7.53
C MET A 1 -3.58 15.36 -7.34
N LYS A 2 -2.46 15.24 -6.68
CA LYS A 2 -1.92 13.94 -6.30
C LYS A 2 -2.84 13.23 -5.32
N ALA A 3 -2.78 11.91 -5.30
CA ALA A 3 -3.51 11.10 -4.35
C ALA A 3 -2.57 10.07 -3.71
N TYR A 4 -2.91 9.64 -2.52
CA TYR A 4 -2.06 8.75 -1.73
C TYR A 4 -2.85 7.55 -1.23
N LEU A 5 -2.23 6.37 -1.35
CA LEU A 5 -2.68 5.18 -0.64
C LEU A 5 -1.80 5.02 0.59
N VAL A 6 -2.44 5.00 1.75
CA VAL A 6 -1.76 4.85 3.04
C VAL A 6 -2.12 3.48 3.60
N LEU A 7 -1.12 2.63 3.72
CA LEU A 7 -1.26 1.25 4.16
C LEU A 7 -0.54 1.05 5.48
N ASP A 8 -1.30 0.64 6.49
CA ASP A 8 -0.81 0.20 7.79
C ASP A 8 -0.87 -1.33 7.79
N LEU A 9 0.26 -2.00 8.03
CA LEU A 9 0.25 -3.46 8.00
C LEU A 9 1.19 -4.09 9.03
N ALA A 10 0.74 -5.26 9.52
CA ALA A 10 1.53 -6.20 10.29
C ALA A 10 1.59 -7.51 9.51
N VAL A 11 2.79 -8.03 9.26
CA VAL A 11 2.97 -9.25 8.47
C VAL A 11 2.85 -10.46 9.40
N ASN A 12 1.92 -11.37 9.10
CA ASN A 12 1.66 -12.58 9.87
C ASN A 12 2.36 -13.81 9.28
N ASP A 13 2.56 -13.82 7.96
CA ASP A 13 3.22 -14.91 7.23
C ASP A 13 4.19 -14.31 6.22
N PHE A 14 5.39 -14.03 6.68
CA PHE A 14 6.39 -13.35 5.85
C PHE A 14 6.84 -14.20 4.66
N GLY A 15 6.93 -15.51 4.83
CA GLY A 15 7.36 -16.40 3.76
C GLY A 15 6.45 -16.31 2.52
N ARG A 16 5.13 -16.31 2.73
CA ARG A 16 4.17 -16.15 1.64
C ARG A 16 4.07 -14.71 1.16
N PHE A 17 4.23 -13.74 2.05
CA PHE A 17 4.14 -12.32 1.70
C PHE A 17 5.25 -11.85 0.76
N ARG A 18 6.38 -12.54 0.70
CA ARG A 18 7.49 -12.20 -0.20
C ARG A 18 7.07 -12.07 -1.65
N LYS A 19 6.14 -12.90 -2.11
CA LYS A 19 5.63 -12.82 -3.48
C LYS A 19 4.96 -11.47 -3.74
N TYR A 20 4.17 -10.98 -2.78
CA TYR A 20 3.55 -9.66 -2.87
C TYR A 20 4.61 -8.57 -2.99
N ILE A 21 5.63 -8.60 -2.12
CA ILE A 21 6.71 -7.61 -2.12
C ILE A 21 7.43 -7.61 -3.48
N ALA A 22 7.65 -8.80 -4.07
CA ALA A 22 8.39 -8.93 -5.32
C ALA A 22 7.58 -8.46 -6.54
N GLU A 23 6.27 -8.68 -6.54
CA GLU A 23 5.45 -8.48 -7.75
C GLU A 23 4.67 -7.17 -7.76
N ILE A 24 4.32 -6.61 -6.61
CA ILE A 24 3.49 -5.41 -6.57
C ILE A 24 4.17 -4.16 -7.16
N PRO A 25 5.50 -3.97 -7.07
CA PRO A 25 6.13 -2.76 -7.63
C PRO A 25 5.88 -2.53 -9.10
N ALA A 26 5.84 -3.59 -9.92
CA ALA A 26 5.57 -3.47 -11.35
C ALA A 26 4.15 -2.94 -11.62
N PHE A 27 3.18 -3.36 -10.81
CA PHE A 27 1.80 -2.88 -10.93
C PHE A 27 1.63 -1.45 -10.45
N ILE A 28 2.34 -1.07 -9.39
CA ILE A 28 2.37 0.32 -8.93
C ILE A 28 2.87 1.22 -10.06
N ALA A 29 3.99 0.83 -10.70
CA ALA A 29 4.55 1.57 -11.82
C ALA A 29 3.61 1.61 -13.03
N LYS A 30 2.91 0.51 -13.31
CA LYS A 30 1.92 0.45 -14.39
C LYS A 30 0.87 1.55 -14.27
N HIS A 31 0.48 1.90 -13.06
CA HIS A 31 -0.51 2.94 -12.79
C HIS A 31 0.10 4.28 -12.41
N SER A 32 1.37 4.49 -12.73
CA SER A 32 2.10 5.74 -12.50
C SER A 32 2.31 6.08 -11.01
N GLY A 33 2.19 5.07 -10.16
CA GLY A 33 2.43 5.23 -8.73
C GLY A 33 3.90 5.10 -8.37
N LYS A 34 4.23 5.55 -7.19
CA LYS A 34 5.57 5.37 -6.62
C LYS A 34 5.50 5.28 -5.10
N TYR A 35 6.48 4.60 -4.51
CA TYR A 35 6.64 4.61 -3.06
C TYR A 35 7.16 5.95 -2.58
N ILE A 36 6.57 6.48 -1.51
CA ILE A 36 7.16 7.58 -0.73
C ILE A 36 7.48 7.13 0.69
N VAL A 37 6.85 6.06 1.16
CA VAL A 37 7.25 5.30 2.36
C VAL A 37 7.10 3.82 2.02
N GLN A 38 8.14 3.04 2.25
CA GLN A 38 8.19 1.65 1.78
C GLN A 38 8.41 0.68 2.94
N GLY A 39 7.42 0.56 3.82
CA GLY A 39 7.42 -0.44 4.88
C GLY A 39 8.23 -0.08 6.11
N ALA A 40 8.59 1.18 6.29
CA ALA A 40 9.28 1.65 7.50
C ALA A 40 8.36 1.53 8.70
N GLN A 41 8.95 1.28 9.88
CA GLN A 41 8.23 1.30 11.13
C GLN A 41 8.05 2.75 11.59
N PRO A 42 6.81 3.22 11.74
CA PRO A 42 6.58 4.58 12.25
C PRO A 42 6.96 4.72 13.71
N THR A 43 7.31 5.93 14.10
CA THR A 43 7.51 6.29 15.50
C THR A 43 6.20 6.89 16.04
N PRO A 44 5.50 6.24 16.98
CA PRO A 44 4.29 6.81 17.56
C PRO A 44 4.62 8.10 18.32
N ILE A 45 3.85 9.15 18.09
CA ILE A 45 4.03 10.44 18.75
C ILE A 45 2.92 10.69 19.76
N GLU A 46 1.68 10.36 19.40
CA GLU A 46 0.54 10.47 20.31
C GLU A 46 -0.57 9.50 19.90
N GLY A 47 -1.42 9.15 20.86
CA GLY A 47 -2.52 8.24 20.67
C GLY A 47 -2.09 6.77 20.75
N ASP A 48 -3.07 5.87 20.50
CA ASP A 48 -2.88 4.43 20.64
C ASP A 48 -2.47 3.73 19.35
N TRP A 49 -2.32 4.49 18.27
CA TRP A 49 -1.98 3.93 16.97
C TRP A 49 -0.48 3.63 16.88
N LYS A 50 -0.16 2.34 16.77
CA LYS A 50 1.23 1.86 16.71
C LYS A 50 1.40 0.91 15.53
N PRO A 51 1.42 1.42 14.28
CA PRO A 51 1.62 0.56 13.11
C PRO A 51 3.00 -0.11 13.17
N GLU A 52 3.07 -1.39 12.78
CA GLU A 52 4.37 -2.08 12.68
C GLU A 52 5.13 -1.64 11.44
N ARG A 53 4.42 -1.51 10.31
CA ARG A 53 4.97 -1.06 9.05
C ARG A 53 3.99 -0.12 8.37
N MET A 54 4.53 0.85 7.65
CA MET A 54 3.71 1.75 6.86
C MET A 54 4.23 1.83 5.43
N VAL A 55 3.29 1.76 4.49
CA VAL A 55 3.56 1.99 3.07
C VAL A 55 2.71 3.16 2.63
N ILE A 56 3.31 4.13 1.98
CA ILE A 56 2.58 5.23 1.35
C ILE A 56 2.96 5.27 -0.12
N LEU A 57 1.94 5.15 -0.97
CA LEU A 57 2.09 5.27 -2.41
C LEU A 57 1.55 6.62 -2.87
N GLU A 58 2.24 7.25 -3.79
CA GLU A 58 1.80 8.50 -4.42
C GLU A 58 1.41 8.21 -5.86
N PHE A 59 0.25 8.73 -6.28
CA PHE A 59 -0.22 8.68 -7.66
C PHE A 59 -0.43 10.10 -8.18
N PRO A 60 -0.24 10.35 -9.50
CA PRO A 60 -0.44 11.69 -10.07
C PRO A 60 -1.85 12.22 -9.86
N HIS A 61 -2.85 11.33 -9.93
CA HIS A 61 -4.26 11.65 -9.79
C HIS A 61 -4.98 10.53 -9.06
N ARG A 62 -6.13 10.87 -8.46
CA ARG A 62 -6.97 9.90 -7.78
C ARG A 62 -7.38 8.75 -8.68
N GLU A 63 -7.67 9.04 -9.94
CA GLU A 63 -8.07 8.04 -10.93
C GLU A 63 -7.00 6.96 -11.15
N ASN A 64 -5.73 7.32 -11.06
CA ASN A 64 -4.63 6.34 -11.14
C ASN A 64 -4.67 5.37 -9.97
N ALA A 65 -4.90 5.89 -8.76
CA ALA A 65 -5.00 5.05 -7.56
C ALA A 65 -6.22 4.14 -7.63
N GLU A 66 -7.37 4.67 -8.07
CA GLU A 66 -8.58 3.86 -8.21
C GLU A 66 -8.41 2.78 -9.28
N ALA A 67 -7.76 3.10 -10.39
CA ALA A 67 -7.45 2.12 -11.44
C ALA A 67 -6.51 1.03 -10.94
N PHE A 68 -5.52 1.38 -10.12
CA PHE A 68 -4.64 0.42 -9.47
C PHE A 68 -5.44 -0.54 -8.57
N LEU A 69 -6.31 0.01 -7.71
CA LEU A 69 -7.11 -0.79 -6.80
C LEU A 69 -8.10 -1.71 -7.52
N GLY A 70 -8.63 -1.29 -8.67
CA GLY A 70 -9.59 -2.05 -9.46
C GLY A 70 -8.99 -2.91 -10.57
N ASP A 71 -7.68 -2.93 -10.73
CA ASP A 71 -7.04 -3.67 -11.81
C ASP A 71 -7.22 -5.18 -11.60
N PRO A 72 -7.88 -5.89 -12.55
CA PRO A 72 -8.11 -7.33 -12.42
C PRO A 72 -6.83 -8.15 -12.26
N GLU A 73 -5.72 -7.71 -12.84
CA GLU A 73 -4.43 -8.41 -12.76
C GLU A 73 -3.80 -8.38 -11.37
N ILE A 74 -4.24 -7.47 -10.51
CA ILE A 74 -3.65 -7.28 -9.17
C ILE A 74 -4.45 -8.02 -8.09
N GLN A 75 -5.69 -8.41 -8.36
CA GLN A 75 -6.60 -8.91 -7.32
C GLN A 75 -6.05 -10.11 -6.55
N ASP A 76 -5.33 -11.02 -7.22
CA ASP A 76 -4.72 -12.16 -6.55
C ASP A 76 -3.63 -11.73 -5.56
N LEU A 77 -2.86 -10.69 -5.89
CA LEU A 77 -1.87 -10.12 -4.97
C LEU A 77 -2.53 -9.43 -3.78
N PHE A 78 -3.64 -8.73 -4.00
CA PHE A 78 -4.37 -8.12 -2.88
C PHE A 78 -4.93 -9.19 -1.93
N ARG A 79 -5.45 -10.29 -2.46
CA ARG A 79 -5.89 -11.42 -1.62
C ARG A 79 -4.72 -12.02 -0.84
N LEU A 80 -3.56 -12.16 -1.47
CA LEU A 80 -2.35 -12.65 -0.80
C LEU A 80 -1.96 -11.73 0.34
N ARG A 81 -2.01 -10.41 0.16
CA ARG A 81 -1.75 -9.47 1.25
C ARG A 81 -2.77 -9.64 2.37
N HIS A 82 -4.06 -9.76 2.06
CA HIS A 82 -5.08 -9.98 3.08
C HIS A 82 -4.87 -11.28 3.86
N ASP A 83 -4.42 -12.34 3.18
CA ASP A 83 -4.21 -13.64 3.80
C ASP A 83 -2.96 -13.68 4.70
N THR A 84 -1.98 -12.83 4.43
CA THR A 84 -0.66 -12.89 5.08
C THR A 84 -0.37 -11.72 6.01
N THR A 85 -1.26 -10.75 6.07
CA THR A 85 -1.10 -9.54 6.91
C THR A 85 -2.41 -9.19 7.60
N THR A 86 -2.26 -8.39 8.67
CA THR A 86 -3.38 -7.59 9.20
C THR A 86 -3.14 -6.18 8.72
N SER A 87 -4.00 -5.67 7.85
CA SER A 87 -3.74 -4.40 7.20
C SER A 87 -4.97 -3.50 7.12
N ARG A 88 -4.71 -2.21 7.09
CA ARG A 88 -5.71 -1.15 6.90
C ARG A 88 -5.22 -0.21 5.81
N LEU A 89 -6.09 0.13 4.89
CA LEU A 89 -5.75 0.92 3.71
C LEU A 89 -6.74 2.05 3.54
N VAL A 90 -6.24 3.25 3.33
CA VAL A 90 -7.07 4.41 2.98
C VAL A 90 -6.52 5.10 1.74
N LEU A 91 -7.41 5.73 0.99
CA LEU A 91 -7.08 6.60 -0.14
C LEU A 91 -7.41 8.03 0.26
N VAL A 92 -6.44 8.93 0.11
CA VAL A 92 -6.62 10.34 0.48
C VAL A 92 -6.04 11.24 -0.60
N ASP A 93 -6.76 12.32 -0.92
CA ASP A 93 -6.28 13.31 -1.87
C ASP A 93 -5.21 14.20 -1.22
N GLY A 94 -4.20 14.55 -2.00
CA GLY A 94 -3.21 15.52 -1.60
C GLY A 94 -3.71 16.96 -1.79
N CYS A 95 -2.89 17.90 -1.36
CA CYS A 95 -3.21 19.32 -1.49
C CYS A 95 -2.54 20.00 -2.68
N THR A 96 -1.78 19.24 -3.47
CA THR A 96 -1.07 19.78 -4.64
C THR A 96 -1.28 18.95 -5.89
#